data_87e04dcb84de2d52952ec2b77951121a
#
_entry.id   87e04dcb84de2d52952ec2b77951121a
#
_cell.length_a   1.000
_cell.length_b   1.000
_cell.length_c   1.000
_cell.angle_alpha   90.00
_cell.angle_beta   90.00
_cell.angle_gamma   90.00
#
_symmetry.space_group_name_H-M   'P 1'
#
loop_
_entity.id
_entity.type
_entity.pdbx_description
1 polymer ?
#
loop_
_entity_poly.entity_id
_entity_poly.type
_entity_poly.pdbx_seq_one_letter_code
_entity_poly.pdbx_strand_id
1 'polypeptide(L)'
;MVGNGKKYAAPLLVLGCVVFGLGSLIVRSVPVGPYAIAFWRLLISVFVFWFLARFFGQKFPKNRKTVCYALTAGVFLAFDLALWHESIHAVGPGISTLLNSLQIFFLSAIGVFFFGERLSGLKKAGLISAVAGVAMIAGA
;
A
#
# COMPACT_ATOMS: atom_id res chain seq x y z
N MET A 1 8.96 -19.43 20.12
CA MET A 1 9.28 -19.55 18.65
C MET A 1 9.38 -18.19 17.94
N VAL A 2 9.93 -17.13 18.55
CA VAL A 2 9.98 -15.75 18.00
C VAL A 2 11.34 -15.39 17.40
N GLY A 3 12.34 -16.27 17.50
CA GLY A 3 13.73 -15.94 17.15
C GLY A 3 14.09 -15.98 15.65
N ASN A 4 13.46 -16.84 14.85
CA ASN A 4 13.83 -17.03 13.44
C ASN A 4 13.11 -16.09 12.46
N GLY A 5 11.99 -15.49 12.84
CA GLY A 5 11.24 -14.56 11.97
C GLY A 5 12.01 -13.27 11.64
N LYS A 6 12.85 -12.79 12.54
CA LYS A 6 13.64 -11.55 12.31
C LYS A 6 14.72 -11.69 11.25
N LYS A 7 15.31 -12.88 11.08
CA LYS A 7 16.36 -13.14 10.08
C LYS A 7 15.86 -13.02 8.64
N TYR A 8 14.60 -13.40 8.40
CA TYR A 8 14.00 -13.41 7.06
C TYR A 8 13.14 -12.18 6.78
N ALA A 9 12.91 -11.31 7.77
CA ALA A 9 12.06 -10.13 7.61
C ALA A 9 12.60 -9.15 6.55
N ALA A 10 13.90 -8.84 6.60
CA ALA A 10 14.51 -7.94 5.63
C ALA A 10 14.51 -8.49 4.20
N PRO A 11 14.99 -9.74 3.92
CA PRO A 11 14.95 -10.28 2.57
C PRO A 11 13.52 -10.47 2.03
N LEU A 12 12.56 -10.83 2.88
CA LEU A 12 11.15 -10.91 2.49
C LEU A 12 10.56 -9.53 2.16
N LEU A 13 10.95 -8.50 2.89
CA LEU A 13 10.54 -7.13 2.58
C LEU A 13 11.08 -6.68 1.22
N VAL A 14 12.38 -6.90 0.96
CA VAL A 14 13.00 -6.58 -0.33
C VAL A 14 12.31 -7.32 -1.47
N LEU A 15 12.06 -8.62 -1.30
CA LEU A 15 11.34 -9.42 -2.29
C LEU A 15 9.94 -8.84 -2.55
N GLY A 16 9.22 -8.46 -1.49
CA GLY A 16 7.91 -7.82 -1.60
C GLY A 16 7.97 -6.51 -2.39
N CYS A 17 8.98 -5.67 -2.14
CA CYS A 17 9.19 -4.42 -2.89
C CYS A 17 9.48 -4.68 -4.38
N VAL A 18 10.29 -5.68 -4.69
CA VAL A 18 10.59 -6.06 -6.08
C VAL A 18 9.32 -6.55 -6.79
N VAL A 19 8.57 -7.45 -6.17
CA VAL A 19 7.31 -7.96 -6.73
C VAL A 19 6.29 -6.83 -6.94
N PHE A 20 6.20 -5.90 -5.99
CA PHE A 20 5.32 -4.73 -6.10
C PHE A 20 5.74 -3.81 -7.26
N GLY A 21 7.05 -3.54 -7.40
CA GLY A 21 7.60 -2.74 -8.49
C GLY A 21 7.34 -3.37 -9.87
N LEU A 22 7.56 -4.67 -10.01
CA LEU A 22 7.22 -5.41 -11.23
C LEU A 22 5.72 -5.34 -11.55
N GLY A 23 4.87 -5.42 -10.52
CA GLY A 23 3.43 -5.27 -10.67
C GLY A 23 3.03 -3.94 -11.31
N SER A 24 3.69 -2.83 -10.93
CA SER A 24 3.40 -1.51 -11.49
C SER A 24 3.83 -1.37 -12.97
N LEU A 25 4.91 -2.04 -13.37
CA LEU A 25 5.34 -2.11 -14.77
C LEU A 25 4.34 -2.92 -15.62
N ILE A 26 3.85 -4.03 -15.09
CA ILE A 26 2.83 -4.85 -15.77
C ILE A 26 1.56 -4.03 -15.99
N VAL A 27 1.10 -3.27 -14.99
CA VAL A 27 -0.08 -2.40 -15.12
C VAL A 27 0.05 -1.45 -16.30
N ARG A 28 1.22 -0.85 -16.51
CA ARG A 28 1.48 0.05 -17.64
C ARG A 28 1.47 -0.68 -19.00
N SER A 29 1.91 -1.93 -19.01
CA SER A 29 2.10 -2.70 -20.26
C SER A 29 0.83 -3.36 -20.78
N VAL A 30 -0.20 -3.48 -19.93
CA VAL A 30 -1.45 -4.15 -20.32
C VAL A 30 -2.39 -3.14 -21.01
N PRO A 31 -2.85 -3.42 -22.25
CA PRO A 31 -3.72 -2.51 -23.00
C PRO A 31 -5.18 -2.59 -22.55
N VAL A 32 -5.39 -2.50 -21.22
CA VAL A 32 -6.71 -2.51 -20.57
C VAL A 32 -6.81 -1.28 -19.68
N GLY A 33 -8.00 -0.71 -19.58
CA GLY A 33 -8.21 0.49 -18.78
C GLY A 33 -7.79 0.31 -17.30
N PRO A 34 -7.25 1.36 -16.66
CA PRO A 34 -6.71 1.30 -15.30
C PRO A 34 -7.71 0.80 -14.26
N TYR A 35 -8.97 1.18 -14.41
CA TYR A 35 -10.05 0.73 -13.50
C TYR A 35 -10.35 -0.77 -13.64
N ALA A 36 -10.28 -1.32 -14.86
CA ALA A 36 -10.47 -2.74 -15.08
C ALA A 36 -9.33 -3.56 -14.45
N ILE A 37 -8.08 -3.08 -14.55
CA ILE A 37 -6.93 -3.71 -13.91
C ILE A 37 -7.10 -3.68 -12.39
N ALA A 38 -7.49 -2.54 -11.81
CA ALA A 38 -7.75 -2.42 -10.36
C ALA A 38 -8.84 -3.40 -9.91
N PHE A 39 -9.94 -3.47 -10.66
CA PHE A 39 -11.05 -4.40 -10.36
C PHE A 39 -10.60 -5.86 -10.37
N TRP A 40 -9.91 -6.31 -11.42
CA TRP A 40 -9.46 -7.70 -11.52
C TRP A 40 -8.42 -8.05 -10.44
N ARG A 41 -7.52 -7.14 -10.10
CA ARG A 41 -6.55 -7.34 -9.00
C ARG A 41 -7.26 -7.53 -7.66
N LEU A 42 -8.24 -6.70 -7.35
CA LEU A 42 -9.02 -6.83 -6.12
C LEU A 42 -9.82 -8.12 -6.10
N LEU A 43 -10.49 -8.45 -7.20
CA LEU A 43 -11.30 -9.66 -7.31
C LEU A 43 -10.47 -10.92 -7.11
N ILE A 44 -9.33 -11.03 -7.81
CA ILE A 44 -8.41 -12.17 -7.65
C ILE A 44 -7.89 -12.24 -6.21
N SER A 45 -7.53 -11.10 -5.62
CA SER A 45 -7.06 -11.03 -4.23
C SER A 45 -8.11 -11.53 -3.24
N VAL A 46 -9.38 -11.22 -3.45
CA VAL A 46 -10.48 -11.72 -2.61
C VAL A 46 -10.52 -13.25 -2.62
N PHE A 47 -10.44 -13.87 -3.81
CA PHE A 47 -10.45 -15.34 -3.91
C PHE A 47 -9.20 -15.96 -3.27
N VAL A 48 -8.02 -15.38 -3.51
CA VAL A 48 -6.77 -15.87 -2.92
C VAL A 48 -6.81 -15.79 -1.40
N PHE A 49 -7.19 -14.64 -0.83
CA PHE A 49 -7.27 -14.47 0.61
C PHE A 49 -8.38 -15.31 1.23
N TRP A 50 -9.51 -15.47 0.57
CA TRP A 50 -10.58 -16.36 1.01
C TRP A 50 -10.10 -17.82 1.09
N PHE A 51 -9.41 -18.29 0.04
CA PHE A 51 -8.82 -19.63 0.01
C PHE A 51 -7.78 -19.82 1.12
N LEU A 52 -6.86 -18.86 1.27
CA LEU A 52 -5.84 -18.89 2.33
C LEU A 52 -6.48 -18.90 3.72
N ALA A 53 -7.47 -18.06 3.97
CA ALA A 53 -8.19 -18.02 5.24
C ALA A 53 -8.83 -19.38 5.56
N ARG A 54 -9.42 -20.04 4.56
CA ARG A 54 -9.98 -21.39 4.70
C ARG A 54 -8.91 -22.43 4.97
N PHE A 55 -7.79 -22.35 4.23
CA PHE A 55 -6.68 -23.28 4.37
C PHE A 55 -6.02 -23.21 5.75
N PHE A 56 -5.83 -21.99 6.26
CA PHE A 56 -5.26 -21.77 7.60
C PHE A 56 -6.30 -21.85 8.74
N GLY A 57 -7.52 -22.26 8.46
CA GLY A 57 -8.58 -22.41 9.48
C GLY A 57 -8.99 -21.10 10.15
N GLN A 58 -8.75 -19.96 9.52
CA GLN A 58 -9.10 -18.65 10.07
C GLN A 58 -10.62 -18.47 10.07
N LYS A 59 -11.14 -17.97 11.20
CA LYS A 59 -12.57 -17.68 11.35
C LYS A 59 -12.84 -16.23 10.97
N PHE A 60 -13.87 -16.01 10.16
CA PHE A 60 -14.32 -14.65 9.85
C PHE A 60 -14.85 -13.96 11.13
N PRO A 61 -14.59 -12.66 11.28
CA PRO A 61 -15.05 -11.90 12.43
C PRO A 61 -16.59 -11.87 12.46
N LYS A 62 -17.17 -12.27 13.59
CA LYS A 62 -18.63 -12.25 13.79
C LYS A 62 -19.13 -10.88 14.26
N ASN A 63 -18.24 -10.00 14.68
CA ASN A 63 -18.60 -8.69 15.22
C ASN A 63 -18.94 -7.73 14.06
N ARG A 64 -20.18 -7.21 14.06
CA ARG A 64 -20.66 -6.26 13.05
C ARG A 64 -19.79 -5.01 12.92
N LYS A 65 -19.27 -4.48 14.03
CA LYS A 65 -18.38 -3.31 14.02
C LYS A 65 -17.07 -3.61 13.25
N THR A 66 -16.46 -4.77 13.51
CA THR A 66 -15.24 -5.19 12.82
C THR A 66 -15.48 -5.38 11.32
N VAL A 67 -16.60 -5.97 10.95
CA VAL A 67 -16.98 -6.14 9.54
C VAL A 67 -17.21 -4.77 8.87
N CYS A 68 -17.90 -3.86 9.53
CA CYS A 68 -18.15 -2.51 9.01
C CYS A 68 -16.85 -1.76 8.78
N TYR A 69 -15.92 -1.75 9.74
CA TYR A 69 -14.61 -1.14 9.58
C TYR A 69 -13.80 -1.78 8.44
N ALA A 70 -13.82 -3.10 8.33
CA ALA A 70 -13.14 -3.80 7.24
C ALA A 70 -13.71 -3.45 5.86
N LEU A 71 -15.03 -3.38 5.74
CA LEU A 71 -15.70 -2.96 4.49
C LEU A 71 -15.38 -1.51 4.14
N THR A 72 -15.45 -0.59 5.11
CA THR A 72 -15.10 0.80 4.89
C THR A 72 -13.64 0.94 4.44
N ALA A 73 -12.71 0.27 5.11
CA ALA A 73 -11.30 0.24 4.71
C ALA A 73 -11.12 -0.34 3.30
N GLY A 74 -11.88 -1.39 2.95
CA GLY A 74 -11.87 -1.98 1.61
C GLY A 74 -12.34 -1.02 0.52
N VAL A 75 -13.38 -0.23 0.79
CA VAL A 75 -13.87 0.80 -0.14
C VAL A 75 -12.79 1.86 -0.38
N PHE A 76 -12.19 2.39 0.69
CA PHE A 76 -11.09 3.37 0.56
C PHE A 76 -9.90 2.79 -0.20
N LEU A 77 -9.53 1.53 0.06
CA LEU A 77 -8.46 0.85 -0.67
C LEU A 77 -8.79 0.69 -2.15
N ALA A 78 -10.05 0.42 -2.50
CA ALA A 78 -10.47 0.31 -3.89
C ALA A 78 -10.34 1.65 -4.63
N PHE A 79 -10.72 2.75 -3.99
CA PHE A 79 -10.53 4.10 -4.53
C PHE A 79 -9.04 4.44 -4.68
N ASP A 80 -8.24 4.18 -3.66
CA ASP A 80 -6.79 4.40 -3.69
C ASP A 80 -6.14 3.64 -4.86
N LEU A 81 -6.45 2.36 -5.01
CA LEU A 81 -5.94 1.56 -6.11
C LEU A 81 -6.38 2.09 -7.48
N ALA A 82 -7.63 2.48 -7.62
CA ALA A 82 -8.15 3.01 -8.89
C ALA A 82 -7.43 4.29 -9.29
N LEU A 83 -7.28 5.23 -8.37
CA LEU A 83 -6.57 6.49 -8.59
C LEU A 83 -5.07 6.27 -8.86
N TRP A 84 -4.44 5.35 -8.13
CA TRP A 84 -3.05 5.01 -8.35
C TRP A 84 -2.81 4.38 -9.73
N HIS A 85 -3.69 3.48 -10.19
CA HIS A 85 -3.58 2.92 -11.54
C HIS A 85 -3.77 4.00 -12.62
N GLU A 86 -4.72 4.92 -12.43
CA GLU A 86 -4.91 6.05 -13.32
C GLU A 86 -3.63 6.91 -13.39
N SER A 87 -3.04 7.21 -12.25
CA SER A 87 -1.81 7.99 -12.17
C SER A 87 -0.61 7.31 -12.86
N ILE A 88 -0.54 5.98 -12.86
CA ILE A 88 0.50 5.21 -13.60
C ILE A 88 0.39 5.48 -15.10
N HIS A 89 -0.81 5.57 -15.65
CA HIS A 89 -1.02 5.87 -17.05
C HIS A 89 -0.73 7.34 -17.38
N ALA A 90 -1.04 8.26 -16.46
CA ALA A 90 -0.84 9.69 -16.65
C ALA A 90 0.64 10.12 -16.55
N VAL A 91 1.33 9.70 -15.49
CA VAL A 91 2.69 10.21 -15.16
C VAL A 91 3.76 9.11 -15.12
N GLY A 92 3.39 7.89 -15.38
CA GLY A 92 4.27 6.72 -15.35
C GLY A 92 4.42 6.10 -13.94
N PRO A 93 4.89 4.82 -13.88
CA PRO A 93 4.89 4.04 -12.65
C PRO A 93 5.83 4.59 -11.57
N GLY A 94 6.96 5.17 -11.96
CA GLY A 94 7.94 5.73 -11.03
C GLY A 94 7.38 6.93 -10.28
N ILE A 95 6.93 7.96 -11.00
CA ILE A 95 6.39 9.20 -10.41
C ILE A 95 5.11 8.90 -9.63
N SER A 96 4.21 8.08 -10.18
CA SER A 96 2.98 7.65 -9.52
C SER A 96 3.26 6.99 -8.16
N THR A 97 4.22 6.08 -8.10
CA THR A 97 4.58 5.38 -6.86
C THR A 97 5.24 6.33 -5.85
N LEU A 98 6.07 7.27 -6.31
CA LEU A 98 6.64 8.29 -5.45
C LEU A 98 5.58 9.22 -4.86
N LEU A 99 4.63 9.70 -5.66
CA LEU A 99 3.52 10.52 -5.19
C LEU A 99 2.64 9.76 -4.20
N ASN A 100 2.37 8.48 -4.47
CA ASN A 100 1.62 7.63 -3.55
C ASN A 100 2.34 7.47 -2.20
N SER A 101 3.67 7.50 -2.19
CA SER A 101 4.45 7.44 -0.95
C SER A 101 4.23 8.64 -0.02
N LEU A 102 3.67 9.76 -0.53
CA LEU A 102 3.31 10.91 0.30
C LEU A 102 2.23 10.61 1.34
N GLN A 103 1.45 9.52 1.15
CA GLN A 103 0.48 9.06 2.15
C GLN A 103 1.12 8.84 3.54
N ILE A 104 2.43 8.50 3.59
CA ILE A 104 3.16 8.32 4.85
C ILE A 104 3.17 9.61 5.69
N PHE A 105 3.21 10.79 5.04
CA PHE A 105 3.16 12.08 5.74
C PHE A 105 1.80 12.30 6.39
N PHE A 106 0.72 12.05 5.63
CA PHE A 106 -0.64 12.16 6.15
C PHE A 106 -0.88 11.17 7.29
N LEU A 107 -0.42 9.93 7.13
CA LEU A 107 -0.53 8.90 8.17
C LEU A 107 0.27 9.28 9.42
N SER A 108 1.49 9.81 9.25
CA SER A 108 2.31 10.28 10.37
C SER A 108 1.68 11.50 11.08
N ALA A 109 1.10 12.42 10.33
CA ALA A 109 0.37 13.56 10.89
C ALA A 109 -0.84 13.10 11.70
N ILE A 110 -1.64 12.20 11.16
CA ILE A 110 -2.79 11.59 11.87
C ILE A 110 -2.31 10.89 13.15
N GLY A 111 -1.22 10.11 13.08
CA GLY A 111 -0.62 9.44 14.24
C GLY A 111 -0.25 10.42 15.35
N VAL A 112 0.36 11.56 14.99
CA VAL A 112 0.74 12.59 15.98
C VAL A 112 -0.47 13.34 16.51
N PHE A 113 -1.38 13.81 15.65
CA PHE A 113 -2.47 14.71 16.05
C PHE A 113 -3.62 13.97 16.74
N PHE A 114 -3.97 12.76 16.28
CA PHE A 114 -5.12 12.02 16.79
C PHE A 114 -4.73 10.95 17.83
N PHE A 115 -3.56 10.34 17.67
CA PHE A 115 -3.12 9.27 18.58
C PHE A 115 -2.00 9.71 19.54
N GLY A 116 -1.52 10.96 19.45
CA GLY A 116 -0.49 11.48 20.33
C GLY A 116 0.87 10.78 20.18
N GLU A 117 1.13 10.16 19.02
CA GLU A 117 2.37 9.45 18.77
C GLU A 117 3.57 10.40 18.78
N ARG A 118 4.64 9.99 19.45
CA ARG A 118 5.90 10.75 19.44
C ARG A 118 6.78 10.26 18.30
N LEU A 119 7.03 11.14 17.33
CA LEU A 119 7.99 10.85 16.28
C LEU A 119 9.42 10.92 16.84
N SER A 120 10.18 9.85 16.71
CA SER A 120 11.62 9.86 17.01
C SER A 120 12.37 10.80 16.06
N GLY A 121 13.56 11.28 16.47
CA GLY A 121 14.38 12.15 15.63
C GLY A 121 14.68 11.56 14.27
N LEU A 122 14.94 10.25 14.20
CA LEU A 122 15.20 9.54 12.96
C LEU A 122 13.96 9.53 12.03
N LYS A 123 12.75 9.34 12.57
CA LYS A 123 11.50 9.42 11.79
C LYS A 123 11.28 10.82 11.22
N LYS A 124 11.55 11.87 11.99
CA LYS A 124 11.47 13.27 11.53
C LYS A 124 12.45 13.54 10.40
N ALA A 125 13.70 13.13 10.55
CA ALA A 125 14.73 13.28 9.52
C ALA A 125 14.34 12.55 8.23
N GLY A 126 13.84 11.31 8.33
CA GLY A 126 13.33 10.55 7.19
C GLY A 126 12.17 11.23 6.47
N LEU A 127 11.25 11.81 7.23
CA LEU A 127 10.11 12.57 6.68
C LEU A 127 10.60 13.79 5.88
N ILE A 128 11.50 14.57 6.46
CA ILE A 128 12.08 15.79 5.80
C ILE A 128 12.82 15.37 4.53
N SER A 129 13.63 14.33 4.57
CA SER A 129 14.36 13.84 3.40
C SER A 129 13.43 13.38 2.29
N ALA A 130 12.31 12.74 2.63
CA ALA A 130 11.32 12.29 1.65
C ALA A 130 10.59 13.48 0.99
N VAL A 131 10.23 14.52 1.75
CA VAL A 131 9.66 15.77 1.18
C VAL A 131 10.64 16.42 0.22
N ALA A 132 11.91 16.54 0.63
CA ALA A 132 12.94 17.14 -0.21
C ALA A 132 13.12 16.33 -1.51
N GLY A 133 13.15 14.99 -1.44
CA GLY A 133 13.23 14.13 -2.60
C GLY A 133 12.07 14.28 -3.58
N VAL A 134 10.84 14.36 -3.07
CA VAL A 134 9.65 14.60 -3.91
C VAL A 134 9.68 16.01 -4.53
N ALA A 135 10.07 17.02 -3.77
CA ALA A 135 10.18 18.39 -4.28
C ALA A 135 11.22 18.50 -5.40
N MET A 136 12.34 17.81 -5.30
CA MET A 136 13.36 17.74 -6.37
C MET A 136 12.84 17.11 -7.64
N ILE A 137 12.01 16.07 -7.54
CA ILE A 137 11.42 15.41 -8.71
C ILE A 137 10.29 16.24 -9.32
N ALA A 138 9.51 16.94 -8.50
CA ALA A 138 8.42 17.79 -8.96
C ALA A 138 8.91 19.13 -9.57
N GLY A 139 10.11 19.57 -9.21
CA GLY A 139 10.73 20.80 -9.73
C GLY A 139 11.72 20.57 -10.86
N ALA A 140 11.97 19.31 -11.24
CA ALA A 140 12.78 18.92 -12.40
C ALA A 140 11.87 18.64 -13.61
#